data_91a95c2ba4ec95016c9fc0d897b064c7
#
_entry.id   91a95c2ba4ec95016c9fc0d897b064c7
#
_cell.length_a   1.000
_cell.length_b   1.000
_cell.length_c   1.000
_cell.angle_alpha   90.00
_cell.angle_beta   90.00
_cell.angle_gamma   90.00
#
_symmetry.space_group_name_H-M   'P 1'
#
loop_
_entity.id
_entity.type
_entity.pdbx_description
1 polymer ?
#
loop_
_entity_poly.entity_id
_entity_poly.type
_entity_poly.pdbx_seq_one_letter_code
_entity_poly.pdbx_strand_id
1 'polypeptide(L)'
;MLKLTYILCLVYILNGLSMDAQSLKIMTYNIRLDVPSDGENNWSNRKDFFSSQIQFYEPDIFGVQEAKPNQVTDIATALSQYNYLGIGRDGDGKGESSNIFYNKERFSVKETNTFWLSETPDIPSKGWDAAFNRVCTYALFKDLKTNKTFWVFNTHLDHMGEEAKTKGIQLILSKIKTLNSKNYPVIFMGDFNSEPNENRILELRSVMDDSKEVSEQKPYGPSGTFNNFKHDQPVTKLIDYIFISKNSDLKVKKYAVLSDAVDLKYPSDHLPIFVELKYK
;
A
#
# COMPACT_ATOMS: atom_id res chain seq x y z
N MET A 1 29.78 -44.29 24.18
CA MET A 1 28.35 -43.99 23.86
C MET A 1 27.92 -42.54 24.18
N LEU A 2 28.76 -41.65 24.74
CA LEU A 2 28.38 -40.29 25.11
C LEU A 2 28.54 -39.24 24.00
N LYS A 3 29.28 -39.51 22.92
CA LYS A 3 29.53 -38.54 21.81
C LYS A 3 28.42 -38.47 20.73
N LEU A 4 27.52 -39.48 20.67
CA LEU A 4 26.45 -39.51 19.65
C LEU A 4 25.23 -38.71 20.05
N THR A 5 25.00 -38.48 21.33
CA THR A 5 23.84 -37.77 21.89
C THR A 5 23.93 -36.26 21.70
N TYR A 6 25.15 -35.68 21.68
CA TYR A 6 25.33 -34.24 21.49
C TYR A 6 25.13 -33.76 20.04
N ILE A 7 25.35 -34.64 19.06
CA ILE A 7 25.16 -34.29 17.63
C ILE A 7 23.67 -34.22 17.28
N LEU A 8 22.82 -35.06 17.88
CA LEU A 8 21.37 -35.01 17.64
C LEU A 8 20.71 -33.74 18.24
N CYS A 9 21.17 -33.23 19.36
CA CYS A 9 20.63 -32.00 19.96
C CYS A 9 20.99 -30.73 19.16
N LEU A 10 22.15 -30.69 18.48
CA LEU A 10 22.54 -29.53 17.68
C LEU A 10 21.73 -29.40 16.37
N VAL A 11 21.28 -30.53 15.80
CA VAL A 11 20.47 -30.55 14.59
C VAL A 11 19.03 -30.06 14.85
N TYR A 12 18.49 -30.28 16.04
CA TYR A 12 17.14 -29.82 16.41
C TYR A 12 17.08 -28.31 16.72
N ILE A 13 18.18 -27.69 17.16
CA ILE A 13 18.22 -26.25 17.47
C ILE A 13 18.27 -25.40 16.19
N LEU A 14 18.81 -25.92 15.08
CA LEU A 14 18.90 -25.20 13.81
C LEU A 14 17.58 -25.17 13.02
N ASN A 15 16.60 -26.01 13.33
CA ASN A 15 15.29 -26.02 12.67
C ASN A 15 14.23 -25.15 13.35
N GLY A 16 14.53 -24.54 14.50
CA GLY A 16 13.59 -23.70 15.25
C GLY A 16 13.60 -22.19 14.94
N LEU A 17 14.53 -21.71 14.10
CA LEU A 17 14.76 -20.26 13.92
C LEU A 17 14.25 -19.68 12.57
N SER A 18 13.46 -20.43 11.81
CA SER A 18 13.10 -19.97 10.46
C SER A 18 11.62 -19.61 10.23
N MET A 19 10.79 -19.46 11.27
CA MET A 19 9.37 -19.15 11.04
C MET A 19 9.03 -17.67 10.87
N ASP A 20 9.88 -16.74 11.31
CA ASP A 20 9.61 -15.29 11.15
C ASP A 20 10.13 -14.70 9.82
N ALA A 21 10.96 -15.42 9.07
CA ALA A 21 11.59 -14.92 7.85
C ALA A 21 10.66 -14.86 6.62
N GLN A 22 9.44 -15.37 6.71
CA GLN A 22 8.54 -15.54 5.56
C GLN A 22 7.37 -14.55 5.50
N SER A 23 7.18 -13.70 6.50
CA SER A 23 6.10 -12.70 6.47
C SER A 23 6.51 -11.43 5.72
N LEU A 24 5.55 -10.84 5.03
CA LEU A 24 5.67 -9.58 4.31
C LEU A 24 4.57 -8.64 4.81
N LYS A 25 4.97 -7.54 5.44
CA LYS A 25 4.06 -6.52 6.00
C LYS A 25 3.85 -5.43 4.96
N ILE A 26 2.62 -5.26 4.51
CA ILE A 26 2.21 -4.25 3.52
C ILE A 26 1.24 -3.28 4.16
N MET A 27 1.37 -1.99 3.83
CA MET A 27 0.44 -0.95 4.26
C MET A 27 0.05 -0.06 3.08
N THR A 28 -1.21 0.39 3.05
CA THR A 28 -1.63 1.52 2.19
C THR A 28 -2.22 2.61 3.07
N TYR A 29 -1.89 3.86 2.75
CA TYR A 29 -2.25 4.99 3.58
C TYR A 29 -2.42 6.29 2.77
N ASN A 30 -3.64 6.74 2.56
CA ASN A 30 -3.86 8.11 2.13
C ASN A 30 -3.50 9.03 3.30
N ILE A 31 -2.45 9.85 3.14
CA ILE A 31 -1.88 10.66 4.22
C ILE A 31 -2.47 12.08 4.29
N ARG A 32 -3.45 12.37 3.47
CA ARG A 32 -4.02 13.70 3.29
C ARG A 32 -2.97 14.73 2.86
N LEU A 33 -3.19 15.40 1.74
CA LEU A 33 -2.28 16.42 1.23
C LEU A 33 -2.10 17.57 2.22
N ASP A 34 -0.95 18.22 2.16
CA ASP A 34 -0.65 19.40 2.96
C ASP A 34 -1.34 20.64 2.39
N VAL A 35 -2.41 21.10 3.04
CA VAL A 35 -3.14 22.32 2.67
C VAL A 35 -3.45 23.17 3.90
N PRO A 36 -3.26 24.49 3.81
CA PRO A 36 -3.53 25.40 4.95
C PRO A 36 -4.96 25.36 5.46
N SER A 37 -5.93 25.04 4.60
CA SER A 37 -7.36 24.96 4.96
C SER A 37 -7.68 23.87 5.97
N ASP A 38 -6.81 22.88 6.18
CA ASP A 38 -7.01 21.82 7.17
C ASP A 38 -6.75 22.30 8.61
N GLY A 39 -6.28 23.56 8.80
CA GLY A 39 -6.16 24.20 10.11
C GLY A 39 -5.33 23.37 11.11
N GLU A 40 -5.93 22.93 12.21
CA GLU A 40 -5.26 22.10 13.22
C GLU A 40 -4.89 20.70 12.71
N ASN A 41 -5.52 20.21 11.64
CA ASN A 41 -5.19 18.97 10.95
C ASN A 41 -4.16 19.16 9.83
N ASN A 42 -3.49 20.30 9.76
CA ASN A 42 -2.41 20.55 8.80
C ASN A 42 -1.28 19.53 8.98
N TRP A 43 -0.57 19.21 7.90
CA TRP A 43 0.50 18.21 7.87
C TRP A 43 1.57 18.43 8.94
N SER A 44 1.97 19.67 9.17
CA SER A 44 2.98 20.01 10.20
C SER A 44 2.62 19.53 11.60
N ASN A 45 1.32 19.39 11.91
CA ASN A 45 0.82 18.91 13.19
C ASN A 45 0.62 17.39 13.24
N ARG A 46 0.68 16.70 12.08
CA ARG A 46 0.38 15.25 11.95
C ARG A 46 1.60 14.41 11.61
N LYS A 47 2.64 15.00 11.01
CA LYS A 47 3.78 14.27 10.43
C LYS A 47 4.55 13.42 11.44
N ASP A 48 4.70 13.90 12.68
CA ASP A 48 5.43 13.17 13.70
C ASP A 48 4.62 11.95 14.17
N PHE A 49 3.31 12.10 14.32
CA PHE A 49 2.44 10.98 14.65
C PHE A 49 2.38 9.96 13.51
N PHE A 50 2.24 10.41 12.26
CA PHE A 50 2.32 9.54 11.08
C PHE A 50 3.63 8.73 11.08
N SER A 51 4.76 9.41 11.27
CA SER A 51 6.08 8.77 11.26
C SER A 51 6.24 7.76 12.40
N SER A 52 5.75 8.09 13.61
CA SER A 52 5.80 7.18 14.76
C SER A 52 4.92 5.95 14.55
N GLN A 53 3.75 6.09 13.89
CA GLN A 53 2.89 4.98 13.54
C GLN A 53 3.59 4.02 12.56
N ILE A 54 4.25 4.55 11.51
CA ILE A 54 5.04 3.71 10.59
C ILE A 54 6.19 3.03 11.31
N GLN A 55 6.89 3.71 12.22
CA GLN A 55 7.97 3.13 13.02
C GLN A 55 7.47 2.02 13.93
N PHE A 56 6.28 2.15 14.51
CA PHE A 56 5.71 1.14 15.41
C PHE A 56 5.27 -0.14 14.67
N TYR A 57 4.57 0.02 13.53
CA TYR A 57 4.07 -1.14 12.76
C TYR A 57 5.13 -1.77 11.86
N GLU A 58 6.17 -1.02 11.50
CA GLU A 58 7.29 -1.48 10.65
C GLU A 58 6.81 -2.21 9.39
N PRO A 59 5.98 -1.58 8.53
CA PRO A 59 5.63 -2.20 7.26
C PRO A 59 6.88 -2.38 6.40
N ASP A 60 7.02 -3.52 5.76
CA ASP A 60 8.13 -3.78 4.84
C ASP A 60 8.06 -2.91 3.59
N ILE A 61 6.83 -2.69 3.10
CA ILE A 61 6.49 -1.79 2.00
C ILE A 61 5.19 -1.06 2.36
N PHE A 62 5.15 0.25 2.12
CA PHE A 62 3.90 1.00 2.24
C PHE A 62 3.69 1.97 1.08
N GLY A 63 2.44 2.04 0.61
CA GLY A 63 1.99 3.02 -0.38
C GLY A 63 1.35 4.20 0.31
N VAL A 64 1.70 5.41 -0.12
CA VAL A 64 1.02 6.64 0.31
C VAL A 64 0.28 7.26 -0.86
N GLN A 65 -0.82 7.97 -0.58
CA GLN A 65 -1.58 8.74 -1.54
C GLN A 65 -1.69 10.18 -1.04
N GLU A 66 -1.95 11.12 -1.94
CA GLU A 66 -2.01 12.57 -1.71
C GLU A 66 -0.69 13.24 -1.29
N ALA A 67 0.41 12.49 -1.28
CA ALA A 67 1.68 13.02 -0.81
C ALA A 67 2.21 14.14 -1.72
N LYS A 68 2.34 15.36 -1.20
CA LYS A 68 3.05 16.46 -1.84
C LYS A 68 4.58 16.31 -1.69
N PRO A 69 5.41 16.97 -2.50
CA PRO A 69 6.87 16.86 -2.45
C PRO A 69 7.46 17.11 -1.06
N ASN A 70 6.94 18.10 -0.31
CA ASN A 70 7.40 18.38 1.05
C ASN A 70 7.04 17.24 2.02
N GLN A 71 5.88 16.62 1.89
CA GLN A 71 5.47 15.46 2.70
C GLN A 71 6.34 14.25 2.42
N VAL A 72 6.65 13.97 1.15
CA VAL A 72 7.57 12.90 0.75
C VAL A 72 8.95 13.12 1.37
N THR A 73 9.46 14.37 1.35
CA THR A 73 10.75 14.74 1.96
C THR A 73 10.74 14.56 3.47
N ASP A 74 9.68 15.00 4.16
CA ASP A 74 9.53 14.84 5.61
C ASP A 74 9.52 13.36 6.00
N ILE A 75 8.75 12.52 5.27
CA ILE A 75 8.68 11.07 5.50
C ILE A 75 10.04 10.41 5.28
N ALA A 76 10.72 10.72 4.15
CA ALA A 76 12.02 10.13 3.84
C ALA A 76 13.10 10.52 4.86
N THR A 77 13.00 11.74 5.43
CA THR A 77 13.90 12.22 6.48
C THR A 77 13.64 11.51 7.81
N ALA A 78 12.38 11.38 8.21
CA ALA A 78 12.00 10.75 9.48
C ALA A 78 12.19 9.22 9.47
N LEU A 79 12.08 8.58 8.29
CA LEU A 79 12.09 7.13 8.10
C LEU A 79 13.26 6.71 7.21
N SER A 80 14.47 7.02 7.62
CA SER A 80 15.70 6.85 6.82
C SER A 80 16.01 5.40 6.39
N GLN A 81 15.38 4.40 7.03
CA GLN A 81 15.47 2.97 6.64
C GLN A 81 14.67 2.64 5.38
N TYR A 82 13.80 3.55 4.90
CA TYR A 82 13.04 3.37 3.68
C TYR A 82 13.64 4.21 2.54
N ASN A 83 13.62 3.65 1.33
CA ASN A 83 13.67 4.39 0.09
C ASN A 83 12.26 4.51 -0.49
N TYR A 84 12.05 5.41 -1.45
CA TYR A 84 10.75 5.58 -2.10
C TYR A 84 10.86 5.66 -3.63
N LEU A 85 9.72 5.39 -4.28
CA LEU A 85 9.51 5.41 -5.72
C LEU A 85 8.23 6.20 -6.02
N GLY A 86 8.17 6.79 -7.21
CA GLY A 86 7.01 7.55 -7.65
C GLY A 86 7.33 9.02 -7.90
N ILE A 87 6.53 9.63 -8.76
CA ILE A 87 6.63 11.06 -9.13
C ILE A 87 5.27 11.75 -8.97
N GLY A 88 5.28 13.07 -8.88
CA GLY A 88 4.08 13.89 -8.78
C GLY A 88 3.23 13.86 -10.05
N ARG A 89 1.91 13.85 -9.88
CA ARG A 89 0.91 13.70 -10.96
C ARG A 89 0.90 14.82 -12.00
N ASP A 90 1.43 16.00 -11.66
CA ASP A 90 1.44 17.15 -12.57
C ASP A 90 2.74 17.24 -13.41
N GLY A 91 3.60 16.23 -13.32
CA GLY A 91 4.89 16.19 -13.99
C GLY A 91 5.97 17.01 -13.26
N ASP A 92 7.22 16.88 -13.71
CA ASP A 92 8.38 17.59 -13.15
C ASP A 92 8.50 17.56 -11.61
N GLY A 93 8.05 16.46 -10.99
CA GLY A 93 8.03 16.30 -9.54
C GLY A 93 6.99 17.13 -8.81
N LYS A 94 6.02 17.70 -9.52
CA LYS A 94 4.95 18.55 -8.97
C LYS A 94 3.66 17.77 -8.72
N GLY A 95 2.80 18.36 -7.88
CA GLY A 95 1.50 17.79 -7.53
C GLY A 95 1.59 16.67 -6.51
N GLU A 96 0.46 16.06 -6.24
CA GLU A 96 0.36 14.89 -5.37
C GLU A 96 0.94 13.65 -6.05
N SER A 97 1.44 12.72 -5.26
CA SER A 97 2.02 11.47 -5.74
C SER A 97 1.41 10.26 -5.04
N SER A 98 1.53 9.11 -5.70
CA SER A 98 1.21 7.79 -5.15
C SER A 98 2.52 7.02 -4.95
N ASN A 99 3.30 7.41 -3.93
CA ASN A 99 4.62 6.83 -3.71
C ASN A 99 4.53 5.44 -3.08
N ILE A 100 5.54 4.61 -3.38
CA ILE A 100 5.81 3.34 -2.72
C ILE A 100 7.09 3.50 -1.91
N PHE A 101 6.99 3.41 -0.59
CA PHE A 101 8.11 3.33 0.32
C PHE A 101 8.43 1.88 0.63
N TYR A 102 9.72 1.53 0.70
CA TYR A 102 10.17 0.15 0.93
C TYR A 102 11.43 0.11 1.79
N ASN A 103 11.54 -0.89 2.64
CA ASN A 103 12.73 -1.14 3.44
C ASN A 103 13.91 -1.48 2.51
N LYS A 104 14.88 -0.55 2.41
CA LYS A 104 16.01 -0.63 1.46
C LYS A 104 17.00 -1.76 1.79
N GLU A 105 17.03 -2.22 3.05
CA GLU A 105 17.90 -3.33 3.47
C GLU A 105 17.30 -4.70 3.09
N ARG A 106 15.97 -4.76 2.94
CA ARG A 106 15.26 -6.00 2.62
C ARG A 106 15.00 -6.17 1.12
N PHE A 107 14.77 -5.09 0.39
CA PHE A 107 14.32 -5.18 -1.00
C PHE A 107 15.27 -4.52 -1.99
N SER A 108 15.45 -5.18 -3.16
CA SER A 108 16.01 -4.56 -4.34
C SER A 108 14.94 -4.34 -5.40
N VAL A 109 14.93 -3.15 -5.99
CA VAL A 109 14.04 -2.78 -7.10
C VAL A 109 14.66 -3.26 -8.41
N LYS A 110 13.90 -4.04 -9.19
CA LYS A 110 14.32 -4.56 -10.50
C LYS A 110 13.77 -3.74 -11.65
N GLU A 111 12.57 -3.20 -11.47
CA GLU A 111 11.88 -2.37 -12.45
C GLU A 111 10.92 -1.43 -11.71
N THR A 112 10.76 -0.21 -12.16
CA THR A 112 9.80 0.76 -11.62
C THR A 112 9.45 1.81 -12.64
N ASN A 113 8.23 2.31 -12.57
CA ASN A 113 7.78 3.50 -13.28
C ASN A 113 6.54 4.07 -12.60
N THR A 114 6.13 5.26 -13.04
CA THR A 114 4.85 5.89 -12.76
C THR A 114 4.18 6.24 -14.08
N PHE A 115 2.88 5.93 -14.24
CA PHE A 115 2.11 6.26 -15.42
C PHE A 115 0.81 6.95 -15.04
N TRP A 116 0.28 7.76 -15.98
CA TRP A 116 -0.97 8.49 -15.79
C TRP A 116 -2.18 7.62 -16.10
N LEU A 117 -3.22 7.76 -15.29
CA LEU A 117 -4.51 7.09 -15.51
C LEU A 117 -5.32 7.90 -16.53
N SER A 118 -4.95 7.75 -17.79
CA SER A 118 -5.52 8.48 -18.91
C SER A 118 -5.37 7.71 -20.21
N GLU A 119 -5.91 8.24 -21.29
CA GLU A 119 -5.73 7.75 -22.66
C GLU A 119 -4.28 7.91 -23.16
N THR A 120 -3.50 8.76 -22.49
CA THR A 120 -2.06 9.00 -22.79
C THR A 120 -1.21 8.74 -21.57
N PRO A 121 -1.02 7.46 -21.15
CA PRO A 121 -0.46 7.12 -19.86
C PRO A 121 1.03 7.46 -19.68
N ASP A 122 1.74 7.76 -20.75
CA ASP A 122 3.18 8.00 -20.70
C ASP A 122 3.55 9.49 -20.53
N ILE A 123 2.55 10.39 -20.49
CA ILE A 123 2.73 11.83 -20.29
C ILE A 123 1.75 12.37 -19.25
N PRO A 124 2.09 13.48 -18.53
CA PRO A 124 1.16 14.13 -17.61
C PRO A 124 -0.15 14.51 -18.29
N SER A 125 -1.22 13.83 -17.89
CA SER A 125 -2.53 14.00 -18.52
C SER A 125 -3.67 13.64 -17.59
N LYS A 126 -4.82 14.24 -17.83
CA LYS A 126 -6.08 13.95 -17.15
C LYS A 126 -6.89 13.01 -18.01
N GLY A 127 -7.31 11.86 -17.46
CA GLY A 127 -8.05 10.85 -18.20
C GLY A 127 -9.56 10.98 -18.07
N TRP A 128 -10.28 10.71 -19.14
CA TRP A 128 -11.74 10.61 -19.19
C TRP A 128 -12.43 11.80 -18.51
N ASP A 129 -13.33 11.52 -17.56
CA ASP A 129 -14.09 12.52 -16.79
C ASP A 129 -13.40 12.89 -15.44
N ALA A 130 -12.13 12.57 -15.25
CA ALA A 130 -11.41 12.85 -14.01
C ALA A 130 -11.40 14.34 -13.67
N ALA A 131 -11.49 14.67 -12.37
CA ALA A 131 -11.32 16.04 -11.88
C ALA A 131 -9.84 16.48 -11.95
N PHE A 132 -8.91 15.56 -11.67
CA PHE A 132 -7.46 15.81 -11.63
C PHE A 132 -6.69 14.73 -12.37
N ASN A 133 -5.41 15.02 -12.69
CA ASN A 133 -4.48 13.98 -13.11
C ASN A 133 -4.39 12.93 -12.01
N ARG A 134 -4.35 11.66 -12.39
CA ARG A 134 -4.16 10.53 -11.49
C ARG A 134 -3.03 9.64 -11.98
N VAL A 135 -2.30 9.06 -11.07
CA VAL A 135 -1.14 8.22 -11.40
C VAL A 135 -1.19 6.89 -10.67
N CYS A 136 -0.52 5.92 -11.28
CA CYS A 136 -0.19 4.67 -10.62
C CYS A 136 1.33 4.48 -10.67
N THR A 137 1.95 4.32 -9.50
CA THR A 137 3.34 3.94 -9.37
C THR A 137 3.43 2.42 -9.20
N TYR A 138 4.39 1.78 -9.88
CA TYR A 138 4.62 0.36 -9.73
C TYR A 138 6.11 0.04 -9.59
N ALA A 139 6.38 -1.11 -8.97
CA ALA A 139 7.72 -1.66 -8.89
C ALA A 139 7.73 -3.19 -8.84
N LEU A 140 8.74 -3.77 -9.48
CA LEU A 140 9.12 -5.17 -9.32
C LEU A 140 10.19 -5.26 -8.23
N PHE A 141 9.82 -5.84 -7.11
CA PHE A 141 10.71 -6.06 -5.97
C PHE A 141 11.28 -7.47 -5.96
N LYS A 142 12.53 -7.57 -5.54
CA LYS A 142 13.13 -8.82 -5.08
C LYS A 142 13.37 -8.73 -3.57
N ASP A 143 12.74 -9.60 -2.81
CA ASP A 143 12.99 -9.77 -1.38
C ASP A 143 14.32 -10.52 -1.19
N LEU A 144 15.30 -9.86 -0.59
CA LEU A 144 16.64 -10.38 -0.36
C LEU A 144 16.68 -11.44 0.75
N LYS A 145 15.68 -11.46 1.64
CA LYS A 145 15.56 -12.46 2.71
C LYS A 145 15.00 -13.79 2.19
N THR A 146 13.97 -13.71 1.33
CA THR A 146 13.25 -14.91 0.83
C THR A 146 13.65 -15.30 -0.58
N ASN A 147 14.40 -14.46 -1.28
CA ASN A 147 14.72 -14.57 -2.71
C ASN A 147 13.49 -14.56 -3.65
N LYS A 148 12.31 -14.21 -3.13
CA LYS A 148 11.07 -14.11 -3.88
C LYS A 148 10.99 -12.79 -4.65
N THR A 149 10.25 -12.78 -5.76
CA THR A 149 10.05 -11.61 -6.61
C THR A 149 8.54 -11.37 -6.75
N PHE A 150 8.09 -10.11 -6.65
CA PHE A 150 6.69 -9.73 -6.73
C PHE A 150 6.53 -8.28 -7.19
N TRP A 151 5.37 -7.97 -7.74
CA TRP A 151 4.99 -6.63 -8.15
C TRP A 151 4.18 -5.92 -7.07
N VAL A 152 4.40 -4.61 -6.94
CA VAL A 152 3.57 -3.71 -6.15
C VAL A 152 3.09 -2.58 -7.06
N PHE A 153 1.79 -2.28 -7.02
CA PHE A 153 1.15 -1.15 -7.67
C PHE A 153 0.43 -0.31 -6.61
N ASN A 154 0.64 1.00 -6.64
CA ASN A 154 0.02 1.96 -5.72
C ASN A 154 -0.63 3.08 -6.50
N THR A 155 -1.89 3.41 -6.20
CA THR A 155 -2.66 4.43 -6.92
C THR A 155 -3.56 5.23 -6.00
N HIS A 156 -4.00 6.39 -6.50
CA HIS A 156 -5.12 7.15 -5.98
C HIS A 156 -6.07 7.45 -7.14
N LEU A 157 -7.21 6.76 -7.17
CA LEU A 157 -8.22 6.96 -8.22
C LEU A 157 -8.93 8.31 -8.06
N ASP A 158 -9.56 8.77 -9.14
CA ASP A 158 -10.27 10.05 -9.09
C ASP A 158 -11.46 9.99 -8.12
N HIS A 159 -11.74 11.10 -7.45
CA HIS A 159 -12.82 11.16 -6.45
C HIS A 159 -14.18 11.54 -7.06
N MET A 160 -14.20 12.09 -8.29
CA MET A 160 -15.41 12.55 -8.97
C MET A 160 -15.76 11.71 -10.19
N GLY A 161 -14.79 11.49 -11.09
CA GLY A 161 -15.01 10.86 -12.39
C GLY A 161 -15.34 9.37 -12.27
N GLU A 162 -16.58 9.00 -12.58
CA GLU A 162 -17.02 7.59 -12.52
C GLU A 162 -16.39 6.74 -13.63
N GLU A 163 -16.26 7.32 -14.85
CA GLU A 163 -15.56 6.66 -15.94
C GLU A 163 -14.06 6.56 -15.65
N ALA A 164 -13.45 7.64 -15.14
CA ALA A 164 -12.04 7.68 -14.78
C ALA A 164 -11.65 6.63 -13.73
N LYS A 165 -12.48 6.41 -12.70
CA LYS A 165 -12.27 5.35 -11.70
C LYS A 165 -12.29 3.97 -12.34
N THR A 166 -13.30 3.69 -13.15
CA THR A 166 -13.49 2.39 -13.82
C THR A 166 -12.38 2.11 -14.83
N LYS A 167 -12.12 3.07 -15.72
CA LYS A 167 -11.08 2.96 -16.75
C LYS A 167 -9.68 2.96 -16.16
N GLY A 168 -9.46 3.68 -15.05
CA GLY A 168 -8.20 3.67 -14.31
C GLY A 168 -7.85 2.27 -13.80
N ILE A 169 -8.80 1.57 -13.18
CA ILE A 169 -8.62 0.17 -12.75
C ILE A 169 -8.31 -0.74 -13.95
N GLN A 170 -9.09 -0.61 -15.04
CA GLN A 170 -8.90 -1.42 -16.24
C GLN A 170 -7.51 -1.21 -16.87
N LEU A 171 -7.04 0.05 -16.92
CA LEU A 171 -5.71 0.39 -17.41
C LEU A 171 -4.61 -0.22 -16.52
N ILE A 172 -4.75 -0.14 -15.19
CA ILE A 172 -3.80 -0.76 -14.25
C ILE A 172 -3.77 -2.28 -14.44
N LEU A 173 -4.91 -2.94 -14.54
CA LEU A 173 -4.99 -4.39 -14.79
C LEU A 173 -4.35 -4.78 -16.13
N SER A 174 -4.54 -3.97 -17.18
CA SER A 174 -3.87 -4.16 -18.48
C SER A 174 -2.36 -4.02 -18.38
N LYS A 175 -1.85 -3.02 -17.66
CA LYS A 175 -0.41 -2.85 -17.39
C LYS A 175 0.15 -4.03 -16.57
N ILE A 176 -0.54 -4.48 -15.54
CA ILE A 176 -0.17 -5.69 -14.77
C ILE A 176 -0.01 -6.89 -15.72
N LYS A 177 -1.00 -7.14 -16.58
CA LYS A 177 -0.97 -8.25 -17.53
C LYS A 177 0.23 -8.17 -18.49
N THR A 178 0.52 -6.95 -18.98
CA THR A 178 1.61 -6.73 -19.94
C THR A 178 2.98 -6.89 -19.29
N LEU A 179 3.18 -6.33 -18.07
CA LEU A 179 4.46 -6.34 -17.37
C LEU A 179 4.77 -7.70 -16.76
N ASN A 180 3.76 -8.40 -16.26
CA ASN A 180 3.92 -9.62 -15.47
C ASN A 180 3.90 -10.92 -16.32
N SER A 181 4.71 -10.97 -17.36
CA SER A 181 4.84 -12.16 -18.23
C SER A 181 5.34 -13.42 -17.50
N LYS A 182 6.01 -13.24 -16.35
CA LYS A 182 6.53 -14.31 -15.50
C LYS A 182 5.56 -14.78 -14.42
N ASN A 183 4.35 -14.24 -14.38
CA ASN A 183 3.32 -14.55 -13.39
C ASN A 183 3.80 -14.44 -11.92
N TYR A 184 4.62 -13.47 -11.62
CA TYR A 184 4.98 -13.15 -10.24
C TYR A 184 3.75 -12.70 -9.44
N PRO A 185 3.72 -12.92 -8.12
CA PRO A 185 2.68 -12.33 -7.27
C PRO A 185 2.57 -10.82 -7.46
N VAL A 186 1.34 -10.32 -7.42
CA VAL A 186 1.02 -8.89 -7.55
C VAL A 186 0.30 -8.42 -6.30
N ILE A 187 0.72 -7.28 -5.77
CA ILE A 187 0.03 -6.52 -4.73
C ILE A 187 -0.44 -5.22 -5.38
N PHE A 188 -1.75 -4.96 -5.35
CA PHE A 188 -2.35 -3.74 -5.89
C PHE A 188 -3.06 -3.02 -4.76
N MET A 189 -2.61 -1.82 -4.42
CA MET A 189 -3.08 -1.07 -3.26
C MET A 189 -3.32 0.40 -3.57
N GLY A 190 -4.04 1.08 -2.68
CA GLY A 190 -4.26 2.51 -2.75
C GLY A 190 -5.62 2.95 -2.25
N ASP A 191 -5.91 4.23 -2.47
CA ASP A 191 -7.22 4.84 -2.35
C ASP A 191 -7.97 4.73 -3.68
N PHE A 192 -9.05 3.94 -3.69
CA PHE A 192 -9.82 3.67 -4.91
C PHE A 192 -11.02 4.61 -5.05
N ASN A 193 -11.28 5.46 -4.06
CA ASN A 193 -12.45 6.35 -4.04
C ASN A 193 -13.75 5.63 -4.44
N SER A 194 -13.88 4.36 -4.06
CA SER A 194 -14.98 3.47 -4.45
C SER A 194 -15.33 2.54 -3.30
N GLU A 195 -16.62 2.39 -3.01
CA GLU A 195 -17.11 1.51 -1.95
C GLU A 195 -17.22 0.04 -2.41
N PRO A 196 -17.25 -0.93 -1.48
CA PRO A 196 -17.17 -2.37 -1.78
C PRO A 196 -18.26 -2.94 -2.69
N ASN A 197 -19.43 -2.29 -2.74
CA ASN A 197 -20.57 -2.70 -3.55
C ASN A 197 -20.61 -2.06 -4.94
N GLU A 198 -19.68 -1.18 -5.27
CA GLU A 198 -19.60 -0.60 -6.60
C GLU A 198 -19.08 -1.62 -7.64
N ASN A 199 -19.66 -1.61 -8.83
CA ASN A 199 -19.38 -2.59 -9.88
C ASN A 199 -17.88 -2.75 -10.17
N ARG A 200 -17.12 -1.66 -10.19
CA ARG A 200 -15.67 -1.68 -10.44
C ARG A 200 -14.89 -2.45 -9.38
N ILE A 201 -15.34 -2.41 -8.12
CA ILE A 201 -14.73 -3.19 -7.04
C ILE A 201 -15.15 -4.66 -7.12
N LEU A 202 -16.41 -4.93 -7.45
CA LEU A 202 -16.90 -6.30 -7.69
C LEU A 202 -16.18 -6.95 -8.88
N GLU A 203 -15.97 -6.21 -9.98
CA GLU A 203 -15.19 -6.67 -11.13
C GLU A 203 -13.73 -6.94 -10.74
N LEU A 204 -13.11 -6.05 -9.97
CA LEU A 204 -11.74 -6.26 -9.49
C LEU A 204 -11.63 -7.51 -8.60
N ARG A 205 -12.58 -7.75 -7.70
CA ARG A 205 -12.67 -8.99 -6.90
C ARG A 205 -12.84 -10.26 -7.74
N SER A 206 -13.39 -10.13 -8.95
CA SER A 206 -13.48 -11.28 -9.85
C SER A 206 -12.10 -11.76 -10.35
N VAL A 207 -11.10 -10.88 -10.44
CA VAL A 207 -9.76 -11.14 -11.00
C VAL A 207 -8.62 -11.07 -9.97
N MET A 208 -8.82 -10.39 -8.85
CA MET A 208 -7.87 -10.33 -7.73
C MET A 208 -8.57 -10.67 -6.41
N ASP A 209 -7.81 -11.10 -5.41
CA ASP A 209 -8.30 -11.38 -4.08
C ASP A 209 -8.22 -10.10 -3.22
N ASP A 210 -9.35 -9.65 -2.68
CA ASP A 210 -9.40 -8.58 -1.67
C ASP A 210 -8.83 -9.11 -0.35
N SER A 211 -7.77 -8.49 0.15
CA SER A 211 -7.08 -8.93 1.36
C SER A 211 -7.97 -9.00 2.60
N LYS A 212 -9.01 -8.15 2.67
CA LYS A 212 -10.02 -8.19 3.74
C LYS A 212 -10.84 -9.47 3.71
N GLU A 213 -11.27 -9.87 2.51
CA GLU A 213 -12.16 -11.02 2.32
C GLU A 213 -11.45 -12.37 2.47
N VAL A 214 -10.15 -12.43 2.07
CA VAL A 214 -9.37 -13.66 2.07
C VAL A 214 -8.42 -13.81 3.26
N SER A 215 -8.51 -12.91 4.24
CA SER A 215 -7.67 -12.98 5.44
C SER A 215 -7.95 -14.24 6.26
N GLU A 216 -6.88 -15.00 6.58
CA GLU A 216 -7.00 -16.21 7.41
C GLU A 216 -7.48 -15.89 8.84
N GLN A 217 -7.08 -14.74 9.38
CA GLN A 217 -7.57 -14.26 10.65
C GLN A 217 -8.72 -13.26 10.41
N LYS A 218 -9.66 -13.22 11.35
CA LYS A 218 -10.75 -12.24 11.31
C LYS A 218 -10.16 -10.82 11.18
N PRO A 219 -10.64 -10.01 10.21
CA PRO A 219 -10.22 -8.62 10.08
C PRO A 219 -10.36 -7.83 11.37
N TYR A 220 -9.35 -7.01 11.69
CA TYR A 220 -9.31 -6.19 12.88
C TYR A 220 -9.52 -4.71 12.55
N GLY A 221 -10.15 -3.96 13.46
CA GLY A 221 -10.36 -2.53 13.36
C GLY A 221 -11.73 -2.13 12.79
N PRO A 222 -11.91 -0.85 12.42
CA PRO A 222 -13.14 -0.33 11.85
C PRO A 222 -13.51 -1.00 10.51
N SER A 223 -14.79 -0.92 10.13
CA SER A 223 -15.26 -1.47 8.85
C SER A 223 -14.88 -0.62 7.65
N GLY A 224 -14.62 0.68 7.84
CA GLY A 224 -14.23 1.65 6.83
C GLY A 224 -12.85 2.24 7.07
N THR A 225 -12.38 3.06 6.13
CA THR A 225 -11.07 3.71 6.16
C THR A 225 -11.14 5.23 6.17
N PHE A 226 -12.19 5.84 5.60
CA PHE A 226 -12.34 7.30 5.55
C PHE A 226 -13.03 7.85 6.81
N ASN A 227 -12.29 8.61 7.63
CA ASN A 227 -12.75 9.19 8.89
C ASN A 227 -13.02 10.71 8.82
N ASN A 228 -12.51 11.40 7.78
CA ASN A 228 -12.66 12.85 7.60
C ASN A 228 -12.23 13.67 8.85
N PHE A 229 -11.19 13.23 9.56
CA PHE A 229 -10.71 13.77 10.84
C PHE A 229 -11.75 13.76 11.98
N LYS A 230 -12.87 13.03 11.85
CA LYS A 230 -13.93 12.93 12.87
C LYS A 230 -13.71 11.71 13.76
N HIS A 231 -13.06 11.91 14.88
CA HIS A 231 -12.72 10.81 15.77
C HIS A 231 -13.91 10.37 16.66
N ASP A 232 -14.97 11.17 16.75
CA ASP A 232 -16.19 10.95 17.52
C ASP A 232 -17.30 10.21 16.73
N GLN A 233 -17.01 9.77 15.51
CA GLN A 233 -17.95 9.09 14.63
C GLN A 233 -17.43 7.71 14.20
N PRO A 234 -18.34 6.74 13.98
CA PRO A 234 -17.96 5.46 13.40
C PRO A 234 -17.35 5.63 12.01
N VAL A 235 -16.23 4.96 11.74
CA VAL A 235 -15.60 4.91 10.44
C VAL A 235 -16.13 3.72 9.66
N THR A 236 -17.05 3.98 8.71
CA THR A 236 -17.76 2.93 7.97
C THR A 236 -17.53 2.94 6.47
N LYS A 237 -17.08 4.08 5.90
CA LYS A 237 -16.81 4.23 4.48
C LYS A 237 -15.46 3.61 4.13
N LEU A 238 -15.48 2.44 3.46
CA LEU A 238 -14.28 1.74 2.98
C LEU A 238 -14.01 2.14 1.53
N ILE A 239 -12.87 2.81 1.29
CA ILE A 239 -12.46 3.25 -0.05
C ILE A 239 -10.98 2.98 -0.35
N ASP A 240 -10.22 2.54 0.65
CA ASP A 240 -8.84 2.10 0.50
C ASP A 240 -8.78 0.57 0.47
N TYR A 241 -7.85 0.00 -0.31
CA TYR A 241 -7.77 -1.44 -0.49
C TYR A 241 -6.32 -1.92 -0.67
N ILE A 242 -6.12 -3.20 -0.33
CA ILE A 242 -4.97 -4.00 -0.76
C ILE A 242 -5.52 -5.27 -1.39
N PHE A 243 -5.28 -5.44 -2.69
CA PHE A 243 -5.59 -6.64 -3.44
C PHE A 243 -4.32 -7.44 -3.69
N ILE A 244 -4.45 -8.77 -3.76
CA ILE A 244 -3.38 -9.68 -4.19
C ILE A 244 -3.81 -10.49 -5.40
N SER A 245 -2.88 -10.87 -6.26
CA SER A 245 -3.19 -11.72 -7.41
C SER A 245 -3.71 -13.08 -6.98
N LYS A 246 -4.80 -13.55 -7.62
CA LYS A 246 -5.37 -14.90 -7.41
C LYS A 246 -4.34 -15.98 -7.73
N ASN A 247 -4.43 -17.11 -7.03
CA ASN A 247 -3.58 -18.28 -7.26
C ASN A 247 -2.07 -18.01 -7.16
N SER A 248 -1.68 -16.93 -6.49
CA SER A 248 -0.27 -16.63 -6.21
C SER A 248 0.26 -17.44 -5.02
N ASP A 249 1.59 -17.40 -4.84
CA ASP A 249 2.24 -17.96 -3.65
C ASP A 249 2.00 -17.15 -2.38
N LEU A 250 1.33 -15.98 -2.48
CA LEU A 250 1.00 -15.13 -1.34
C LEU A 250 -0.35 -15.51 -0.73
N LYS A 251 -0.41 -15.53 0.60
CA LYS A 251 -1.64 -15.64 1.39
C LYS A 251 -1.73 -14.50 2.38
N VAL A 252 -2.93 -14.01 2.61
CA VAL A 252 -3.21 -12.99 3.63
C VAL A 252 -3.36 -13.67 4.98
N LYS A 253 -2.40 -13.49 5.88
CA LYS A 253 -2.44 -14.01 7.24
C LYS A 253 -3.30 -13.14 8.15
N LYS A 254 -3.12 -11.81 8.05
CA LYS A 254 -3.85 -10.82 8.83
C LYS A 254 -4.22 -9.61 7.97
N TYR A 255 -5.34 -9.02 8.31
CA TYR A 255 -5.82 -7.74 7.79
C TYR A 255 -6.26 -6.86 8.95
N ALA A 256 -5.87 -5.59 8.93
CA ALA A 256 -6.31 -4.60 9.89
C ALA A 256 -6.54 -3.24 9.24
N VAL A 257 -7.55 -2.51 9.70
CA VAL A 257 -7.67 -1.07 9.57
C VAL A 257 -7.20 -0.48 10.90
N LEU A 258 -6.11 0.27 10.88
CA LEU A 258 -5.49 0.80 12.10
C LEU A 258 -6.14 2.13 12.47
N SER A 259 -6.70 2.22 13.67
CA SER A 259 -7.44 3.38 14.15
C SER A 259 -6.75 4.12 15.29
N ASP A 260 -5.41 4.14 15.25
CA ASP A 260 -4.62 4.85 16.26
C ASP A 260 -4.95 6.33 16.24
N ALA A 261 -5.20 6.87 17.43
CA ALA A 261 -5.46 8.29 17.65
C ALA A 261 -4.69 8.74 18.89
N VAL A 262 -4.18 9.96 18.86
CA VAL A 262 -3.54 10.62 20.01
C VAL A 262 -4.29 11.92 20.28
N ASP A 263 -4.67 12.14 21.54
CA ASP A 263 -5.43 13.31 21.98
C ASP A 263 -6.65 13.60 21.10
N LEU A 264 -7.39 12.53 20.76
CA LEU A 264 -8.60 12.58 19.93
C LEU A 264 -8.34 13.07 18.48
N LYS A 265 -7.11 12.90 17.97
CA LYS A 265 -6.74 13.27 16.60
C LYS A 265 -6.17 12.07 15.85
N TYR A 266 -6.56 11.95 14.60
CA TYR A 266 -5.99 10.99 13.67
C TYR A 266 -4.78 11.58 12.92
N PRO A 267 -3.80 10.77 12.51
CA PRO A 267 -2.68 11.25 11.69
C PRO A 267 -3.09 11.58 10.24
N SER A 268 -4.27 11.15 9.78
CA SER A 268 -4.86 11.46 8.48
C SER A 268 -6.39 11.39 8.55
N ASP A 269 -7.09 11.95 7.55
CA ASP A 269 -8.52 11.77 7.34
C ASP A 269 -8.87 10.37 6.79
N HIS A 270 -7.87 9.55 6.52
CA HIS A 270 -7.98 8.11 6.30
C HIS A 270 -7.29 7.31 7.41
N LEU A 271 -7.71 6.07 7.59
CA LEU A 271 -7.07 5.06 8.44
C LEU A 271 -6.27 4.11 7.53
N PRO A 272 -5.02 3.78 7.87
CA PRO A 272 -4.24 2.89 7.04
C PRO A 272 -4.76 1.45 7.11
N ILE A 273 -4.68 0.75 5.98
CA ILE A 273 -4.83 -0.70 5.94
C ILE A 273 -3.46 -1.34 6.11
N PHE A 274 -3.36 -2.27 7.04
CA PHE A 274 -2.17 -3.07 7.30
C PHE A 274 -2.45 -4.55 7.04
N VAL A 275 -1.59 -5.20 6.27
CA VAL A 275 -1.73 -6.60 5.90
C VAL A 275 -0.43 -7.34 6.17
N GLU A 276 -0.52 -8.48 6.83
CA GLU A 276 0.58 -9.44 6.93
C GLU A 276 0.35 -10.57 5.93
N LEU A 277 1.24 -10.65 4.94
CA LEU A 277 1.26 -11.69 3.94
C LEU A 277 2.27 -12.77 4.31
N LYS A 278 2.03 -14.00 3.90
CA LYS A 278 2.99 -15.11 3.95
C LYS A 278 3.12 -15.78 2.60
N TYR A 279 4.30 -16.29 2.30
CA TYR A 279 4.50 -17.18 1.16
C TYR A 279 4.01 -18.59 1.53
N LYS A 280 3.40 -19.27 0.54
CA LYS A 280 3.01 -20.69 0.66
C LYS A 280 4.24 -21.58 0.77
#